data_8c8cbb9c9d26c99c9f8633d1d9e5941b
#
_entry.id   8c8cbb9c9d26c99c9f8633d1d9e5941b
#
_cell.length_a   1.000
_cell.length_b   1.000
_cell.length_c   1.000
_cell.angle_alpha   90.00
_cell.angle_beta   90.00
_cell.angle_gamma   90.00
#
_symmetry.space_group_name_H-M   'P 1'
#
loop_
_entity.id
_entity.type
_entity.pdbx_description
1 polymer ?
#
loop_
_entity_poly.entity_id
_entity_poly.type
_entity_poly.pdbx_seq_one_letter_code
_entity_poly.pdbx_strand_id
1 'polypeptide(L)'
;MVKPWVPAEGIVEDLGDRDTSSRAARKLALRVFLAVVAVLFTLLVIAYAGRMAYEDWRPAPQLKLLWANTFVLILSSVALQWAQHSVRRGQMDAMRVGLLAAGAFTVVFLFGQILAWRQLGTMVYFEMTNPAIAFFYLITGLHGLHLLGGLVAWGRTVAKVWGDFDVAKIRHSVELCTLYWHFLLGVWVVLFGLLFSGNNLDILLKLCGIR
;
A
#
# COMPACT_ATOMS: atom_id res chain seq x y z
N MET A 1 -25.43 19.18 -49.72
CA MET A 1 -24.82 17.85 -49.57
C MET A 1 -25.02 17.39 -48.12
N VAL A 2 -25.99 16.52 -47.89
CA VAL A 2 -26.25 15.97 -46.54
C VAL A 2 -25.20 14.87 -46.30
N LYS A 3 -24.42 14.99 -45.23
CA LYS A 3 -23.49 13.91 -44.81
C LYS A 3 -24.29 12.63 -44.59
N PRO A 4 -23.78 11.48 -45.08
CA PRO A 4 -24.46 10.21 -44.83
C PRO A 4 -24.48 9.94 -43.31
N TRP A 5 -25.68 9.58 -42.85
CA TRP A 5 -25.97 9.26 -41.46
C TRP A 5 -25.15 8.05 -41.04
N VAL A 6 -24.25 8.22 -40.07
CA VAL A 6 -23.52 7.08 -39.48
C VAL A 6 -24.45 6.39 -38.50
N PRO A 7 -24.68 5.07 -38.59
CA PRO A 7 -25.55 4.37 -37.68
C PRO A 7 -25.09 4.55 -36.25
N ALA A 8 -26.00 4.85 -35.32
CA ALA A 8 -25.71 5.05 -33.91
C ALA A 8 -25.00 3.85 -33.26
N GLU A 9 -25.22 2.64 -33.81
CA GLU A 9 -24.59 1.39 -33.38
C GLU A 9 -23.04 1.43 -33.47
N GLY A 10 -22.48 1.95 -34.56
CA GLY A 10 -21.02 2.04 -34.72
C GLY A 10 -20.35 3.02 -33.76
N ILE A 11 -21.06 4.07 -33.32
CA ILE A 11 -20.54 5.04 -32.33
C ILE A 11 -20.55 4.41 -30.92
N VAL A 12 -21.57 3.63 -30.59
CA VAL A 12 -21.71 2.93 -29.31
C VAL A 12 -20.66 1.83 -29.15
N GLU A 13 -20.36 1.08 -30.22
CA GLU A 13 -19.27 0.08 -30.23
C GLU A 13 -17.89 0.73 -30.05
N ASP A 14 -17.57 1.81 -30.76
CA ASP A 14 -16.28 2.50 -30.66
C ASP A 14 -16.08 3.11 -29.25
N LEU A 15 -17.13 3.64 -28.62
CA LEU A 15 -17.08 4.14 -27.25
C LEU A 15 -16.91 3.01 -26.22
N GLY A 16 -17.55 1.86 -26.43
CA GLY A 16 -17.43 0.68 -25.60
C GLY A 16 -16.02 0.09 -25.65
N ASP A 17 -15.41 0.01 -26.82
CA ASP A 17 -14.06 -0.52 -27.00
C ASP A 17 -12.98 0.40 -26.41
N ARG A 18 -13.15 1.72 -26.54
CA ARG A 18 -12.27 2.71 -25.90
C ARG A 18 -12.34 2.67 -24.37
N ASP A 19 -13.51 2.45 -23.79
CA ASP A 19 -13.67 2.33 -22.33
C ASP A 19 -13.07 1.02 -21.79
N THR A 20 -13.18 -0.08 -22.50
CA THR A 20 -12.57 -1.37 -22.12
C THR A 20 -11.06 -1.32 -22.22
N SER A 21 -10.50 -0.76 -23.29
CA SER A 21 -9.05 -0.57 -23.49
C SER A 21 -8.45 0.35 -22.43
N SER A 22 -9.15 1.44 -22.08
CA SER A 22 -8.69 2.38 -21.04
C SER A 22 -8.67 1.74 -19.64
N ARG A 23 -9.61 0.84 -19.31
CA ARG A 23 -9.63 0.09 -18.05
C ARG A 23 -8.50 -0.94 -17.98
N ALA A 24 -8.25 -1.65 -19.08
CA ALA A 24 -7.14 -2.59 -19.20
C ALA A 24 -5.79 -1.87 -19.02
N ALA A 25 -5.59 -0.74 -19.68
CA ALA A 25 -4.39 0.08 -19.57
C ALA A 25 -4.12 0.55 -18.13
N ARG A 26 -5.16 1.01 -17.40
CA ARG A 26 -5.01 1.42 -15.99
C ARG A 26 -4.62 0.26 -15.08
N LYS A 27 -5.20 -0.95 -15.27
CA LYS A 27 -4.81 -2.15 -14.52
C LYS A 27 -3.37 -2.55 -14.81
N LEU A 28 -2.95 -2.50 -16.08
CA LEU A 28 -1.58 -2.78 -16.48
C LEU A 28 -0.60 -1.76 -15.88
N ALA A 29 -0.90 -0.48 -15.98
CA ALA A 29 -0.06 0.59 -15.42
C ALA A 29 0.12 0.41 -13.90
N LEU A 30 -0.96 0.10 -13.16
CA LEU A 30 -0.87 -0.20 -11.73
C LEU A 30 0.01 -1.42 -11.46
N ARG A 31 -0.14 -2.53 -12.21
CA ARG A 31 0.67 -3.73 -12.02
C ARG A 31 2.16 -3.48 -12.26
N VAL A 32 2.48 -2.74 -13.32
CA VAL A 32 3.88 -2.33 -13.62
C VAL A 32 4.43 -1.47 -12.48
N PHE A 33 3.65 -0.50 -12.01
CA PHE A 33 4.04 0.33 -10.86
C PHE A 33 4.29 -0.52 -9.61
N LEU A 34 3.40 -1.45 -9.28
CA LEU A 34 3.57 -2.36 -8.14
C LEU A 34 4.81 -3.25 -8.28
N ALA A 35 5.12 -3.72 -9.49
CA ALA A 35 6.33 -4.49 -9.77
C ALA A 35 7.60 -3.66 -9.49
N VAL A 36 7.63 -2.40 -9.93
CA VAL A 36 8.75 -1.49 -9.63
C VAL A 36 8.91 -1.26 -8.13
N VAL A 37 7.80 -1.02 -7.43
CA VAL A 37 7.81 -0.86 -5.96
C VAL A 37 8.27 -2.14 -5.26
N ALA A 38 7.84 -3.32 -5.74
CA ALA A 38 8.28 -4.61 -5.21
C ALA A 38 9.80 -4.79 -5.35
N VAL A 39 10.36 -4.50 -6.53
CA VAL A 39 11.82 -4.56 -6.77
C VAL A 39 12.56 -3.62 -5.82
N LEU A 40 12.08 -2.37 -5.67
CA LEU A 40 12.70 -1.39 -4.79
C LEU A 40 12.75 -1.87 -3.33
N PHE A 41 11.63 -2.36 -2.79
CA PHE A 41 11.61 -2.88 -1.42
C PHE A 41 12.42 -4.17 -1.27
N THR A 42 12.45 -5.04 -2.28
CA THR A 42 13.31 -6.24 -2.28
C THR A 42 14.79 -5.87 -2.20
N LEU A 43 15.23 -4.87 -2.98
CA LEU A 43 16.61 -4.38 -2.92
C LEU A 43 16.96 -3.78 -1.55
N LEU A 44 16.02 -3.05 -0.92
CA LEU A 44 16.20 -2.53 0.43
C LEU A 44 16.29 -3.63 1.48
N VAL A 45 15.49 -4.69 1.36
CA VAL A 45 15.55 -5.87 2.24
C VAL A 45 16.91 -6.58 2.08
N ILE A 46 17.39 -6.76 0.86
CA ILE A 46 18.70 -7.36 0.58
C ILE A 46 19.83 -6.50 1.15
N ALA A 47 19.77 -5.17 0.95
CA ALA A 47 20.76 -4.23 1.50
C ALA A 47 20.77 -4.26 3.03
N TYR A 48 19.58 -4.30 3.67
CA TYR A 48 19.45 -4.44 5.11
C TYR A 48 20.07 -5.74 5.62
N ALA A 49 19.73 -6.88 4.99
CA ALA A 49 20.24 -8.19 5.37
C ALA A 49 21.77 -8.29 5.17
N GLY A 50 22.31 -7.74 4.07
CA GLY A 50 23.74 -7.68 3.83
C GLY A 50 24.48 -6.83 4.87
N ARG A 51 23.84 -5.74 5.35
CA ARG A 51 24.45 -4.86 6.34
C ARG A 51 24.48 -5.48 7.75
N MET A 52 23.55 -6.41 8.06
CA MET A 52 23.54 -7.15 9.34
C MET A 52 24.80 -8.00 9.58
N ALA A 53 25.55 -8.34 8.54
CA ALA A 53 26.77 -9.15 8.65
C ALA A 53 28.00 -8.39 9.19
N TYR A 54 27.91 -7.08 9.40
CA TYR A 54 29.03 -6.26 9.85
C TYR A 54 29.05 -6.11 11.38
N GLU A 55 30.23 -6.00 11.98
CA GLU A 55 30.46 -5.95 13.43
C GLU A 55 29.85 -4.72 14.13
N ASP A 56 29.64 -3.62 13.40
CA ASP A 56 29.04 -2.38 13.92
C ASP A 56 27.49 -2.44 13.95
N TRP A 57 26.89 -3.56 13.54
CA TRP A 57 25.45 -3.74 13.55
C TRP A 57 24.91 -4.01 14.96
N ARG A 58 23.97 -3.19 15.38
CA ARG A 58 23.19 -3.41 16.60
C ARG A 58 21.70 -3.41 16.24
N PRO A 59 20.92 -4.46 16.58
CA PRO A 59 19.51 -4.51 16.26
C PRO A 59 18.76 -3.33 16.89
N ALA A 60 17.83 -2.74 16.13
CA ALA A 60 16.99 -1.66 16.62
C ALA A 60 16.10 -2.13 17.78
N PRO A 61 15.82 -1.29 18.79
CA PRO A 61 14.97 -1.67 19.91
C PRO A 61 13.56 -1.99 19.44
N GLN A 62 12.98 -3.05 20.01
CA GLN A 62 11.64 -3.49 19.64
C GLN A 62 10.57 -2.56 20.23
N LEU A 63 9.85 -1.88 19.36
CA LEU A 63 8.73 -1.02 19.75
C LEU A 63 7.41 -1.80 19.73
N LYS A 64 6.78 -1.95 20.90
CA LYS A 64 5.45 -2.58 21.01
C LYS A 64 4.39 -1.87 20.16
N LEU A 65 4.56 -0.57 19.93
CA LEU A 65 3.66 0.23 19.11
C LEU A 65 3.57 -0.25 17.65
N LEU A 66 4.62 -0.87 17.11
CA LEU A 66 4.60 -1.41 15.74
C LEU A 66 3.59 -2.57 15.58
N TRP A 67 3.33 -3.35 16.64
CA TRP A 67 2.28 -4.38 16.63
C TRP A 67 0.89 -3.76 16.50
N ALA A 68 0.61 -2.71 17.29
CA ALA A 68 -0.65 -1.99 17.20
C ALA A 68 -0.83 -1.36 15.82
N ASN A 69 0.23 -0.74 15.27
CA ASN A 69 0.22 -0.18 13.92
C ASN A 69 -0.07 -1.24 12.86
N THR A 70 0.58 -2.40 12.95
CA THR A 70 0.34 -3.50 12.01
C THR A 70 -1.12 -3.95 12.06
N PHE A 71 -1.69 -4.09 13.26
CA PHE A 71 -3.10 -4.44 13.42
C PHE A 71 -4.03 -3.41 12.78
N VAL A 72 -3.78 -2.12 12.99
CA VAL A 72 -4.56 -1.02 12.38
C VAL A 72 -4.48 -1.07 10.84
N LEU A 73 -3.32 -1.37 10.28
CA LEU A 73 -3.17 -1.48 8.82
C LEU A 73 -3.91 -2.70 8.26
N ILE A 74 -3.95 -3.81 9.00
CA ILE A 74 -4.77 -4.99 8.65
C ILE A 74 -6.26 -4.60 8.65
N LEU A 75 -6.74 -3.87 9.67
CA LEU A 75 -8.12 -3.39 9.71
C LEU A 75 -8.45 -2.48 8.52
N SER A 76 -7.54 -1.60 8.13
CA SER A 76 -7.69 -0.77 6.93
C SER A 76 -7.88 -1.63 5.67
N SER A 77 -7.07 -2.67 5.50
CA SER A 77 -7.14 -3.58 4.36
C SER A 77 -8.44 -4.39 4.33
N VAL A 78 -8.88 -4.88 5.49
CA VAL A 78 -10.17 -5.59 5.66
C VAL A 78 -11.35 -4.68 5.33
N ALA A 79 -11.34 -3.43 5.82
CA ALA A 79 -12.39 -2.46 5.55
C ALA A 79 -12.51 -2.16 4.05
N LEU A 80 -11.37 -2.04 3.34
CA LEU A 80 -11.37 -1.81 1.91
C LEU A 80 -11.84 -3.04 1.11
N GLN A 81 -11.46 -4.25 1.57
CA GLN A 81 -12.00 -5.49 1.00
C GLN A 81 -13.51 -5.60 1.17
N TRP A 82 -14.01 -5.21 2.35
CA TRP A 82 -15.45 -5.15 2.59
C TRP A 82 -16.15 -4.13 1.67
N ALA A 83 -15.56 -2.93 1.51
CA ALA A 83 -16.07 -1.93 0.56
C ALA A 83 -16.14 -2.47 -0.87
N GLN A 84 -15.10 -3.18 -1.33
CA GLN A 84 -15.07 -3.83 -2.64
C GLN A 84 -16.17 -4.89 -2.79
N HIS A 85 -16.40 -5.67 -1.74
CA HIS A 85 -17.45 -6.70 -1.76
C HIS A 85 -18.86 -6.08 -1.79
N SER A 86 -19.06 -5.01 -1.02
CA SER A 86 -20.32 -4.27 -0.95
C SER A 86 -20.68 -3.62 -2.30
N VAL A 87 -19.70 -3.01 -3.00
CA VAL A 87 -19.98 -2.44 -4.32
C VAL A 87 -20.33 -3.50 -5.37
N ARG A 88 -19.77 -4.72 -5.25
CA ARG A 88 -20.14 -5.84 -6.12
C ARG A 88 -21.57 -6.33 -5.90
N ARG A 89 -22.09 -6.15 -4.69
CA ARG A 89 -23.48 -6.48 -4.29
C ARG A 89 -24.47 -5.33 -4.51
N GLY A 90 -24.02 -4.19 -5.03
CA GLY A 90 -24.86 -3.00 -5.22
C GLY A 90 -25.19 -2.23 -3.94
N GLN A 91 -24.55 -2.56 -2.81
CA GLN A 91 -24.75 -1.92 -1.51
C GLN A 91 -23.87 -0.67 -1.39
N MET A 92 -24.34 0.47 -1.93
CA MET A 92 -23.55 1.70 -2.01
C MET A 92 -23.24 2.29 -0.65
N ASP A 93 -24.16 2.22 0.33
CA ASP A 93 -23.94 2.81 1.66
C ASP A 93 -22.89 2.01 2.45
N ALA A 94 -22.95 0.68 2.41
CA ALA A 94 -21.95 -0.18 3.02
C ALA A 94 -20.56 0.02 2.38
N MET A 95 -20.48 0.21 1.07
CA MET A 95 -19.26 0.55 0.34
C MET A 95 -18.68 1.88 0.80
N ARG A 96 -19.52 2.92 0.97
CA ARG A 96 -19.08 4.24 1.46
C ARG A 96 -18.48 4.15 2.86
N VAL A 97 -19.15 3.43 3.77
CA VAL A 97 -18.67 3.23 5.15
C VAL A 97 -17.33 2.49 5.16
N GLY A 98 -17.21 1.39 4.41
CA GLY A 98 -15.96 0.63 4.31
C GLY A 98 -14.80 1.45 3.73
N LEU A 99 -15.09 2.27 2.72
CA LEU A 99 -14.10 3.15 2.09
C LEU A 99 -13.58 4.22 3.08
N LEU A 100 -14.49 4.86 3.82
CA LEU A 100 -14.12 5.86 4.85
C LEU A 100 -13.35 5.21 6.01
N ALA A 101 -13.80 4.05 6.49
CA ALA A 101 -13.11 3.32 7.54
C ALA A 101 -11.68 2.95 7.15
N ALA A 102 -11.47 2.49 5.91
CA ALA A 102 -10.14 2.17 5.40
C ALA A 102 -9.22 3.39 5.39
N GLY A 103 -9.69 4.54 4.94
CA GLY A 103 -8.93 5.79 4.97
C GLY A 103 -8.61 6.23 6.41
N ALA A 104 -9.59 6.18 7.31
CA ALA A 104 -9.41 6.54 8.72
C ALA A 104 -8.33 5.66 9.38
N PHE A 105 -8.41 4.34 9.24
CA PHE A 105 -7.39 3.42 9.77
C PHE A 105 -6.00 3.67 9.17
N THR A 106 -5.90 4.01 7.88
CA THR A 106 -4.61 4.35 7.27
C THR A 106 -4.03 5.63 7.86
N VAL A 107 -4.84 6.65 8.11
CA VAL A 107 -4.41 7.89 8.78
C VAL A 107 -3.94 7.58 10.21
N VAL A 108 -4.68 6.76 10.96
CA VAL A 108 -4.27 6.32 12.32
C VAL A 108 -2.93 5.58 12.26
N PHE A 109 -2.72 4.70 11.27
CA PHE A 109 -1.43 4.03 11.07
C PHE A 109 -0.28 5.03 10.85
N LEU A 110 -0.47 6.05 10.00
CA LEU A 110 0.56 7.07 9.73
C LEU A 110 0.91 7.88 10.99
N PHE A 111 -0.10 8.27 11.78
CA PHE A 111 0.13 8.92 13.08
C PHE A 111 0.87 7.99 14.04
N GLY A 112 0.47 6.73 14.15
CA GLY A 112 1.16 5.74 14.96
C GLY A 112 2.61 5.54 14.52
N GLN A 113 2.89 5.62 13.21
CA GLN A 113 4.27 5.53 12.69
C GLN A 113 5.12 6.74 13.08
N ILE A 114 4.55 7.95 13.05
CA ILE A 114 5.24 9.16 13.54
C ILE A 114 5.55 9.04 15.03
N LEU A 115 4.62 8.51 15.83
CA LEU A 115 4.84 8.26 17.26
C LEU A 115 5.94 7.22 17.48
N ALA A 116 5.98 6.15 16.68
CA ALA A 116 7.03 5.16 16.73
C ALA A 116 8.42 5.78 16.42
N TRP A 117 8.49 6.66 15.43
CA TRP A 117 9.71 7.40 15.11
C TRP A 117 10.16 8.30 16.25
N ARG A 118 9.24 9.03 16.87
CA ARG A 118 9.54 9.86 18.06
C ARG A 118 10.05 9.01 19.21
N GLN A 119 9.38 7.90 19.50
CA GLN A 119 9.78 6.99 20.57
C GLN A 119 11.17 6.40 20.31
N LEU A 120 11.46 5.99 19.08
CA LEU A 120 12.78 5.50 18.70
C LEU A 120 13.85 6.59 18.89
N GLY A 121 13.59 7.80 18.40
CA GLY A 121 14.53 8.93 18.51
C GLY A 121 14.91 9.27 19.96
N THR A 122 13.96 9.15 20.91
CA THR A 122 14.27 9.36 22.33
C THR A 122 15.10 8.23 22.97
N MET A 123 14.92 6.99 22.48
CA MET A 123 15.67 5.83 22.98
C MET A 123 17.12 5.77 22.47
N VAL A 124 17.37 6.33 21.27
CA VAL A 124 18.63 6.15 20.52
C VAL A 124 19.41 7.45 20.37
N TYR A 125 19.13 8.46 21.20
CA TYR A 125 19.80 9.77 21.13
C TYR A 125 21.33 9.69 21.15
N PHE A 126 21.89 8.69 21.83
CA PHE A 126 23.34 8.44 21.90
C PHE A 126 23.88 7.43 20.89
N GLU A 127 23.02 6.78 20.08
CA GLU A 127 23.39 5.72 19.13
C GLU A 127 23.11 6.09 17.68
N MET A 128 23.20 7.39 17.32
CA MET A 128 22.88 7.86 15.96
C MET A 128 23.78 7.28 14.86
N THR A 129 24.90 6.65 15.24
CA THR A 129 25.85 6.01 14.32
C THR A 129 25.41 4.59 13.90
N ASN A 130 24.36 4.05 14.49
CA ASN A 130 23.92 2.67 14.22
C ASN A 130 23.19 2.57 12.86
N PRO A 131 23.72 1.79 11.89
CA PRO A 131 23.11 1.64 10.58
C PRO A 131 21.68 1.07 10.62
N ALA A 132 21.36 0.22 11.60
CA ALA A 132 20.03 -0.39 11.75
C ALA A 132 18.93 0.67 11.92
N ILE A 133 19.24 1.76 12.62
CA ILE A 133 18.30 2.87 12.86
C ILE A 133 18.07 3.66 11.56
N ALA A 134 19.15 3.93 10.82
CA ALA A 134 19.03 4.61 9.53
C ALA A 134 18.18 3.80 8.54
N PHE A 135 18.39 2.50 8.47
CA PHE A 135 17.55 1.61 7.66
C PHE A 135 16.10 1.55 8.14
N PHE A 136 15.87 1.53 9.45
CA PHE A 136 14.51 1.59 10.00
C PHE A 136 13.76 2.82 9.49
N TYR A 137 14.33 4.02 9.62
CA TYR A 137 13.71 5.26 9.15
C TYR A 137 13.53 5.27 7.63
N LEU A 138 14.55 4.82 6.88
CA LEU A 138 14.51 4.80 5.42
C LEU A 138 13.38 3.88 4.91
N ILE A 139 13.35 2.64 5.37
CA ILE A 139 12.40 1.61 4.90
C ILE A 139 10.97 1.97 5.31
N THR A 140 10.76 2.34 6.58
CA THR A 140 9.43 2.70 7.06
C THR A 140 8.96 4.04 6.53
N GLY A 141 9.86 5.00 6.30
CA GLY A 141 9.57 6.28 5.67
C GLY A 141 9.16 6.12 4.22
N LEU A 142 9.88 5.31 3.47
CA LEU A 142 9.54 5.03 2.07
C LEU A 142 8.20 4.29 1.95
N HIS A 143 7.92 3.33 2.86
CA HIS A 143 6.61 2.69 2.95
C HIS A 143 5.51 3.71 3.25
N GLY A 144 5.72 4.61 4.22
CA GLY A 144 4.79 5.69 4.55
C GLY A 144 4.54 6.63 3.36
N LEU A 145 5.56 6.94 2.56
CA LEU A 145 5.42 7.74 1.34
C LEU A 145 4.50 7.06 0.30
N HIS A 146 4.64 5.74 0.12
CA HIS A 146 3.75 4.97 -0.74
C HIS A 146 2.30 4.94 -0.22
N LEU A 147 2.11 4.85 1.11
CA LEU A 147 0.78 4.98 1.72
C LEU A 147 0.16 6.37 1.49
N LEU A 148 0.95 7.44 1.59
CA LEU A 148 0.49 8.79 1.26
C LEU A 148 0.06 8.91 -0.20
N GLY A 149 0.83 8.34 -1.14
CA GLY A 149 0.44 8.22 -2.55
C GLY A 149 -0.86 7.44 -2.72
N GLY A 150 -1.03 6.35 -1.98
CA GLY A 150 -2.27 5.57 -1.91
C GLY A 150 -3.45 6.39 -1.39
N LEU A 151 -3.27 7.21 -0.35
CA LEU A 151 -4.31 8.10 0.17
C LEU A 151 -4.76 9.15 -0.85
N VAL A 152 -3.86 9.64 -1.72
CA VAL A 152 -4.26 10.52 -2.83
C VAL A 152 -5.16 9.78 -3.82
N ALA A 153 -4.83 8.54 -4.18
CA ALA A 153 -5.66 7.72 -5.06
C ALA A 153 -7.00 7.36 -4.39
N TRP A 154 -6.98 7.04 -3.10
CA TRP A 154 -8.17 6.82 -2.29
C TRP A 154 -9.06 8.07 -2.23
N GLY A 155 -8.50 9.25 -1.97
CA GLY A 155 -9.25 10.51 -1.95
C GLY A 155 -9.93 10.81 -3.26
N ARG A 156 -9.27 10.55 -4.40
CA ARG A 156 -9.88 10.64 -5.73
C ARG A 156 -11.02 9.62 -5.92
N THR A 157 -10.91 8.44 -5.32
CA THR A 157 -11.96 7.42 -5.36
C THR A 157 -13.15 7.85 -4.50
N VAL A 158 -12.90 8.38 -3.31
CA VAL A 158 -13.90 8.99 -2.44
C VAL A 158 -14.66 10.11 -3.19
N ALA A 159 -13.95 11.06 -3.78
CA ALA A 159 -14.57 12.15 -4.53
C ALA A 159 -15.48 11.66 -5.67
N LYS A 160 -15.11 10.56 -6.36
CA LYS A 160 -15.97 9.94 -7.37
C LYS A 160 -17.24 9.31 -6.78
N VAL A 161 -17.13 8.72 -5.59
CA VAL A 161 -18.27 8.07 -4.92
C VAL A 161 -19.32 9.09 -4.47
N TRP A 162 -18.90 10.32 -4.12
CA TRP A 162 -19.79 11.42 -3.75
C TRP A 162 -20.22 12.32 -4.92
N GLY A 163 -19.53 12.25 -6.06
CA GLY A 163 -19.93 12.97 -7.26
C GLY A 163 -20.62 11.99 -8.21
N ASP A 164 -21.84 12.12 -8.50
CA ASP A 164 -22.79 11.33 -9.32
C ASP A 164 -22.18 10.60 -10.56
N PHE A 165 -21.12 9.80 -10.33
CA PHE A 165 -20.40 9.05 -11.37
C PHE A 165 -21.01 7.66 -11.57
N ASP A 166 -20.85 7.14 -12.79
CA ASP A 166 -21.27 5.81 -13.18
C ASP A 166 -20.72 4.71 -12.23
N VAL A 167 -21.62 3.84 -11.75
CA VAL A 167 -21.32 2.74 -10.82
C VAL A 167 -20.17 1.85 -11.33
N ALA A 168 -20.07 1.64 -12.65
CA ALA A 168 -19.01 0.84 -13.25
C ALA A 168 -17.62 1.49 -13.08
N LYS A 169 -17.54 2.83 -13.13
CA LYS A 169 -16.29 3.59 -12.89
C LYS A 169 -15.90 3.59 -11.42
N ILE A 170 -16.89 3.66 -10.52
CA ILE A 170 -16.69 3.57 -9.08
C ILE A 170 -16.12 2.19 -8.71
N ARG A 171 -16.80 1.11 -9.17
CA ARG A 171 -16.37 -0.28 -8.91
C ARG A 171 -14.92 -0.52 -9.35
N HIS A 172 -14.53 -0.06 -10.54
CA HIS A 172 -13.18 -0.19 -11.04
C HIS A 172 -12.16 0.58 -10.17
N SER A 173 -12.48 1.80 -9.73
CA SER A 173 -11.61 2.61 -8.88
C SER A 173 -11.41 1.96 -7.49
N VAL A 174 -12.47 1.41 -6.89
CA VAL A 174 -12.39 0.68 -5.60
C VAL A 174 -11.55 -0.59 -5.75
N GLU A 175 -11.71 -1.34 -6.86
CA GLU A 175 -10.92 -2.55 -7.12
C GLU A 175 -9.41 -2.26 -7.22
N LEU A 176 -9.01 -1.21 -7.95
CA LEU A 176 -7.61 -0.80 -8.06
C LEU A 176 -7.05 -0.33 -6.72
N CYS A 177 -7.85 0.42 -5.95
CA CYS A 177 -7.48 0.88 -4.61
C CYS A 177 -7.26 -0.31 -3.67
N THR A 178 -8.14 -1.31 -3.69
CA THR A 178 -8.02 -2.51 -2.86
C THR A 178 -6.77 -3.32 -3.20
N LEU A 179 -6.48 -3.52 -4.50
CA LEU A 179 -5.27 -4.21 -4.95
C LEU A 179 -4.01 -3.51 -4.43
N TYR A 180 -3.96 -2.19 -4.52
CA TYR A 180 -2.84 -1.39 -4.04
C TYR A 180 -2.65 -1.53 -2.52
N TRP A 181 -3.73 -1.45 -1.73
CA TRP A 181 -3.68 -1.60 -0.26
C TRP A 181 -3.20 -2.96 0.20
N HIS A 182 -3.70 -4.04 -0.41
CA HIS A 182 -3.25 -5.39 -0.07
C HIS A 182 -1.77 -5.59 -0.39
N PHE A 183 -1.30 -5.02 -1.51
CA PHE A 183 0.12 -5.03 -1.83
C PHE A 183 0.95 -4.29 -0.78
N LEU A 184 0.56 -3.08 -0.38
CA LEU A 184 1.26 -2.32 0.65
C LEU A 184 1.23 -3.00 2.02
N LEU A 185 0.10 -3.63 2.38
CA LEU A 185 0.04 -4.46 3.59
C LEU A 185 1.03 -5.63 3.52
N GLY A 186 1.09 -6.32 2.37
CA GLY A 186 2.06 -7.41 2.17
C GLY A 186 3.51 -6.93 2.32
N VAL A 187 3.86 -5.81 1.70
CA VAL A 187 5.18 -5.17 1.88
C VAL A 187 5.41 -4.86 3.35
N TRP A 188 4.45 -4.24 4.05
CA TRP A 188 4.58 -3.93 5.48
C TRP A 188 4.83 -5.16 6.34
N VAL A 189 4.10 -6.24 6.12
CA VAL A 189 4.28 -7.49 6.89
C VAL A 189 5.70 -8.06 6.71
N VAL A 190 6.23 -8.03 5.48
CA VAL A 190 7.62 -8.43 5.22
C VAL A 190 8.60 -7.52 5.95
N LEU A 191 8.43 -6.21 5.86
CA LEU A 191 9.29 -5.22 6.54
C LEU A 191 9.20 -5.35 8.05
N PHE A 192 8.00 -5.52 8.59
CA PHE A 192 7.78 -5.73 10.01
C PHE A 192 8.46 -7.01 10.50
N GLY A 193 8.31 -8.12 9.75
CA GLY A 193 9.00 -9.38 10.03
C GLY A 193 10.52 -9.22 10.03
N LEU A 194 11.07 -8.50 9.04
CA LEU A 194 12.50 -8.20 8.95
C LEU A 194 13.00 -7.39 10.16
N LEU A 195 12.29 -6.31 10.50
CA LEU A 195 12.67 -5.42 11.62
C LEU A 195 12.53 -6.13 12.98
N PHE A 196 11.55 -7.05 13.11
CA PHE A 196 11.33 -7.81 14.33
C PHE A 196 12.30 -9.00 14.47
N SER A 197 12.73 -9.60 13.35
CA SER A 197 13.68 -10.73 13.32
C SER A 197 15.14 -10.33 13.54
N GLY A 198 15.43 -9.06 13.79
CA GLY A 198 16.80 -8.53 13.93
C GLY A 198 17.69 -9.23 14.95
N ASN A 199 17.12 -10.07 15.84
CA ASN A 199 17.84 -10.92 16.76
C ASN A 199 18.04 -12.36 16.26
N ASN A 200 17.42 -12.76 15.14
CA ASN A 200 17.47 -14.13 14.61
C ASN A 200 18.03 -14.16 13.18
N LEU A 201 19.31 -13.76 13.07
CA LEU A 201 20.06 -13.80 11.79
C LEU A 201 19.98 -15.18 11.13
N ASP A 202 19.98 -16.26 11.94
CA ASP A 202 19.88 -17.66 11.47
C ASP A 202 18.58 -17.96 10.71
N ILE A 203 17.46 -17.35 11.10
CA ILE A 203 16.18 -17.54 10.42
C ILE A 203 16.19 -16.87 9.06
N LEU A 204 16.74 -15.65 8.98
CA LEU A 204 16.84 -14.90 7.73
C LEU A 204 17.82 -15.55 6.75
N LEU A 205 18.96 -16.04 7.22
CA LEU A 205 19.95 -16.74 6.38
C LEU A 205 19.37 -18.07 5.85
N LYS A 206 18.60 -18.81 6.65
CA LYS A 206 17.89 -20.03 6.20
C LYS A 206 16.78 -19.70 5.18
N LEU A 207 16.06 -18.62 5.36
CA LEU A 207 14.99 -18.19 4.42
C LEU A 207 15.59 -17.73 3.07
N CYS A 208 16.78 -17.11 3.10
CA CYS A 208 17.52 -16.69 1.90
C CYS A 208 18.33 -17.83 1.25
N GLY A 209 18.33 -19.04 1.82
CA GLY A 209 19.05 -20.20 1.25
C GLY A 209 20.57 -20.10 1.30
N ILE A 210 21.12 -19.25 2.18
CA ILE A 210 22.59 -19.00 2.26
C ILE A 210 23.27 -19.94 3.29
N ARG A 211 22.50 -20.78 3.99
CA ARG A 211 23.01 -21.82 4.91
C ARG A 211 22.08 -23.02 5.00
#